data_8e97464c86bce975f4072ffba3984569
#
_entry.id   8e97464c86bce975f4072ffba3984569
#
_cell.length_a   1.000
_cell.length_b   1.000
_cell.length_c   1.000
_cell.angle_alpha   90.00
_cell.angle_beta   90.00
_cell.angle_gamma   90.00
#
_symmetry.space_group_name_H-M   'P 1'
#
loop_
_entity.id
_entity.type
_entity.pdbx_description
1 polymer ?
#
loop_
_entity_poly.entity_id
_entity_poly.type
_entity_poly.pdbx_seq_one_letter_code
_entity_poly.pdbx_strand_id
1 'polypeptide(L)'
;MKTLVATLVSLALTAPALAAETSEQEALKLRLDELNEELEYLSDRLDKAERHTATDRIQFSGDFRVRAHTLHYQDVTWNPAMLVDFNDFGAKAMSGQLGDPNNPNSPLGALMASNPALAEAFMSGQLQGVMPMVLAPKQTYDVNNDILYNTRLRLNLKAQVWDNVSFAGRLTMYKNWGDSTGVQVFDSWRSFTMDGTNSGNTSGDWLRVERAYFDWKNIADSNFYLSIGRRPSTYGPPTQYRENELRGGTPSGHLVNFNFDGATLGYRLGEITGIEGQVLRFCYGQGFESQWGNGEMYGDIVTKDTHLGGFNIDALNDGTHFLQLTLFGAKDVNDGFKGLMAFPTQLAGIFAPTMYQDMQKFDDFNFVTRVQPSSVIGDMYLGGIGYAYEGDSGFVGFASLGWTRTESNGNAGLFGGMLADARFEAALNADGTEILMVPVAAQDAGDHDGYGAYVGIQIPAPGGKFGLEYNYGSEYWTPFTQAQDDPIGSKLATRGHVGEAYYIFDINPKMHIKLSGLYYDYEYSGSGTPVGAPQKVEDILAGTAYSMLPVVDTAYDINATLALRF
;
A
#
# COMPACT_ATOMS: atom_id res chain seq x y z
N MET A 1 -36.37 22.71 26.02
CA MET A 1 -36.22 23.03 27.43
C MET A 1 -36.05 24.52 27.72
N LYS A 2 -35.17 25.25 27.01
CA LYS A 2 -34.99 26.74 27.19
C LYS A 2 -36.28 27.56 26.96
N THR A 3 -37.16 27.09 26.06
CA THR A 3 -38.45 27.76 25.78
C THR A 3 -39.52 27.54 26.87
N LEU A 4 -39.48 26.42 27.59
CA LEU A 4 -40.44 26.14 28.66
C LEU A 4 -40.16 26.96 29.93
N VAL A 5 -38.90 27.25 30.21
CA VAL A 5 -38.46 28.07 31.36
C VAL A 5 -38.84 29.53 31.18
N ALA A 6 -38.72 30.04 29.93
CA ALA A 6 -39.11 31.44 29.63
C ALA A 6 -40.63 31.67 29.77
N THR A 7 -41.46 30.67 29.47
CA THR A 7 -42.93 30.75 29.58
C THR A 7 -43.42 30.73 31.03
N LEU A 8 -42.74 30.02 31.91
CA LEU A 8 -43.07 30.01 33.34
C LEU A 8 -42.73 31.33 34.08
N VAL A 9 -41.66 32.01 33.66
CA VAL A 9 -41.26 33.30 34.22
C VAL A 9 -42.22 34.43 33.77
N SER A 10 -42.78 34.31 32.56
CA SER A 10 -43.75 35.30 32.04
C SER A 10 -45.12 35.22 32.71
N LEU A 11 -45.53 34.06 33.23
CA LEU A 11 -46.82 33.87 33.91
C LEU A 11 -46.79 34.40 35.36
N ALA A 12 -45.64 34.56 35.99
CA ALA A 12 -45.51 35.07 37.36
C ALA A 12 -45.56 36.62 37.47
N LEU A 13 -45.53 37.33 36.33
CA LEU A 13 -45.46 38.80 36.26
C LEU A 13 -46.81 39.47 35.97
N THR A 14 -47.96 38.74 35.91
CA THR A 14 -49.30 39.32 35.62
C THR A 14 -50.30 39.13 36.73
N ALA A 15 -49.93 39.23 38.01
CA ALA A 15 -50.89 39.36 39.13
C ALA A 15 -51.00 40.84 39.50
N PRO A 16 -52.25 41.37 39.68
CA PRO A 16 -52.48 42.82 39.88
C PRO A 16 -51.97 43.26 41.24
N ALA A 17 -51.35 44.45 41.23
CA ALA A 17 -50.88 45.13 42.39
C ALA A 17 -52.08 45.52 43.31
N LEU A 18 -52.12 45.03 44.50
CA LEU A 18 -52.77 45.64 45.62
C LEU A 18 -51.78 45.76 46.78
N ALA A 19 -51.71 46.93 47.27
CA ALA A 19 -50.73 47.47 48.20
C ALA A 19 -50.84 46.80 49.58
N ALA A 20 -49.76 46.07 49.90
CA ALA A 20 -49.24 45.89 51.28
C ALA A 20 -47.78 45.42 51.11
N GLU A 21 -47.06 46.40 51.26
CA GLU A 21 -45.98 46.65 50.93
C GLU A 21 -44.70 46.23 51.32
N THR A 22 -43.93 46.41 51.64
CA THR A 22 -42.44 46.25 51.87
C THR A 22 -42.00 44.81 52.25
N SER A 23 -42.77 44.08 52.99
CA SER A 23 -42.38 42.69 53.38
C SER A 23 -42.61 41.66 52.27
N GLU A 24 -43.64 41.84 51.43
CA GLU A 24 -43.87 40.94 50.28
C GLU A 24 -42.87 41.18 49.14
N GLN A 25 -42.45 42.42 48.92
CA GLN A 25 -41.44 42.74 47.96
C GLN A 25 -40.05 42.24 48.37
N GLU A 26 -39.70 42.25 49.64
CA GLU A 26 -38.46 41.65 50.14
C GLU A 26 -38.49 40.12 50.06
N ALA A 27 -39.62 39.49 50.39
CA ALA A 27 -39.80 38.06 50.24
C ALA A 27 -39.76 37.63 48.75
N LEU A 28 -40.31 38.44 47.85
CA LEU A 28 -40.24 38.20 46.40
C LEU A 28 -38.83 38.35 45.87
N LYS A 29 -38.08 39.33 46.35
CA LYS A 29 -36.68 39.53 45.99
C LYS A 29 -35.80 38.38 46.48
N LEU A 30 -35.96 37.94 47.71
CA LEU A 30 -35.25 36.76 48.24
C LEU A 30 -35.53 35.50 47.40
N ARG A 31 -36.79 35.32 47.02
CA ARG A 31 -37.19 34.17 46.19
C ARG A 31 -36.70 34.28 44.77
N LEU A 32 -36.52 35.49 44.24
CA LEU A 32 -35.94 35.76 42.93
C LEU A 32 -34.42 35.52 42.95
N ASP A 33 -33.74 35.86 44.01
CA ASP A 33 -32.33 35.61 44.23
C ASP A 33 -32.06 34.11 44.42
N GLU A 34 -32.88 33.39 45.19
CA GLU A 34 -32.84 31.94 45.33
C GLU A 34 -33.05 31.23 43.94
N LEU A 35 -34.02 31.70 43.16
CA LEU A 35 -34.30 31.16 41.82
C LEU A 35 -33.18 31.46 40.85
N ASN A 36 -32.52 32.59 40.95
CA ASN A 36 -31.35 32.93 40.13
C ASN A 36 -30.15 32.06 40.50
N GLU A 37 -29.88 31.84 41.78
CA GLU A 37 -28.84 30.90 42.24
C GLU A 37 -29.11 29.47 41.79
N GLU A 38 -30.38 29.03 41.84
CA GLU A 38 -30.79 27.69 41.38
C GLU A 38 -30.66 27.56 39.84
N LEU A 39 -30.96 28.63 39.09
CA LEU A 39 -30.80 28.74 37.67
C LEU A 39 -29.32 28.70 37.26
N GLU A 40 -28.46 29.40 37.97
CA GLU A 40 -27.01 29.42 37.74
C GLU A 40 -26.40 28.04 38.06
N TYR A 41 -26.81 27.41 39.14
CA TYR A 41 -26.42 26.07 39.49
C TYR A 41 -26.89 25.02 38.47
N LEU A 42 -28.11 25.11 37.95
CA LEU A 42 -28.65 24.22 36.92
C LEU A 42 -27.96 24.45 35.57
N SER A 43 -27.62 25.72 35.25
CA SER A 43 -26.84 26.05 34.06
C SER A 43 -25.44 25.47 34.11
N ASP A 44 -24.76 25.57 35.24
CA ASP A 44 -23.42 24.99 35.45
C ASP A 44 -23.46 23.45 35.40
N ARG A 45 -24.51 22.84 35.93
CA ARG A 45 -24.70 21.37 35.82
C ARG A 45 -24.99 20.94 34.37
N LEU A 46 -25.77 21.73 33.65
CA LEU A 46 -26.07 21.48 32.24
C LEU A 46 -24.79 21.61 31.37
N ASP A 47 -24.00 22.64 31.60
CA ASP A 47 -22.73 22.84 30.91
C ASP A 47 -21.68 21.76 31.21
N LYS A 48 -21.68 21.24 32.44
CA LYS A 48 -20.89 20.05 32.82
C LYS A 48 -21.41 18.79 32.16
N ALA A 49 -22.71 18.58 32.12
CA ALA A 49 -23.34 17.43 31.48
C ALA A 49 -23.14 17.48 29.94
N GLU A 50 -23.27 18.65 29.33
CA GLU A 50 -22.98 18.83 27.88
C GLU A 50 -21.51 18.58 27.55
N ARG A 51 -20.56 19.02 28.40
CA ARG A 51 -19.13 18.69 28.25
C ARG A 51 -18.84 17.20 28.42
N HIS A 52 -19.43 16.54 29.41
CA HIS A 52 -19.33 15.10 29.58
C HIS A 52 -19.92 14.34 28.39
N THR A 53 -21.09 14.76 27.90
CA THR A 53 -21.75 14.11 26.75
C THR A 53 -20.93 14.29 25.47
N ALA A 54 -20.24 15.42 25.29
CA ALA A 54 -19.34 15.63 24.14
C ALA A 54 -18.08 14.76 24.24
N THR A 55 -17.53 14.59 25.45
CA THR A 55 -16.34 13.74 25.69
C THR A 55 -16.69 12.26 25.58
N ASP A 56 -17.88 11.85 25.98
CA ASP A 56 -18.37 10.47 25.90
C ASP A 56 -18.69 10.04 24.45
N ARG A 57 -18.91 10.99 23.55
CA ARG A 57 -19.12 10.72 22.11
C ARG A 57 -17.85 10.42 21.34
N ILE A 58 -16.68 10.78 21.88
CA ILE A 58 -15.38 10.60 21.23
C ILE A 58 -14.56 9.61 22.05
N GLN A 59 -14.27 8.47 21.47
CA GLN A 59 -13.44 7.43 22.07
C GLN A 59 -12.05 7.50 21.47
N PHE A 60 -11.03 7.50 22.33
CA PHE A 60 -9.63 7.40 21.97
C PHE A 60 -9.10 6.04 22.40
N SER A 61 -8.32 5.42 21.58
CA SER A 61 -7.57 4.21 21.89
C SER A 61 -6.30 4.19 21.07
N GLY A 62 -5.38 3.32 21.39
CA GLY A 62 -4.17 3.24 20.62
C GLY A 62 -3.39 1.96 20.88
N ASP A 63 -2.35 1.78 20.09
CA ASP A 63 -1.32 0.79 20.30
C ASP A 63 0.07 1.37 20.03
N PHE A 64 1.01 0.85 20.77
CA PHE A 64 2.42 1.18 20.64
C PHE A 64 3.20 -0.12 20.56
N ARG A 65 4.08 -0.23 19.57
CA ARG A 65 4.90 -1.40 19.33
C ARG A 65 6.34 -1.00 19.12
N VAL A 66 7.23 -1.71 19.77
CA VAL A 66 8.66 -1.70 19.47
C VAL A 66 9.06 -3.10 19.02
N ARG A 67 9.79 -3.18 17.92
CA ARG A 67 10.28 -4.43 17.36
C ARG A 67 11.78 -4.34 17.09
N ALA A 68 12.51 -5.36 17.49
CA ALA A 68 13.91 -5.56 17.13
C ALA A 68 13.98 -6.66 16.07
N HIS A 69 14.65 -6.41 14.97
CA HIS A 69 14.81 -7.32 13.84
C HIS A 69 16.27 -7.68 13.64
N THR A 70 16.51 -8.88 13.18
CA THR A 70 17.77 -9.33 12.60
C THR A 70 17.49 -9.70 11.14
N LEU A 71 17.95 -8.86 10.22
CA LEU A 71 17.62 -8.96 8.80
C LEU A 71 18.81 -9.45 8.00
N HIS A 72 18.60 -10.51 7.23
CA HIS A 72 19.63 -11.09 6.39
C HIS A 72 19.08 -11.35 5.01
N TYR A 73 19.84 -10.92 4.00
CA TYR A 73 19.57 -11.14 2.59
C TYR A 73 20.77 -11.87 1.99
N GLN A 74 20.53 -13.03 1.40
CA GLN A 74 21.58 -13.88 0.83
C GLN A 74 21.53 -13.82 -0.68
N ASP A 75 22.70 -13.84 -1.29
CA ASP A 75 22.89 -13.84 -2.73
C ASP A 75 22.13 -12.70 -3.45
N VAL A 76 22.17 -11.49 -2.85
CA VAL A 76 21.65 -10.29 -3.50
C VAL A 76 22.42 -10.10 -4.80
N THR A 77 21.74 -10.33 -5.92
CA THR A 77 22.40 -10.34 -7.22
C THR A 77 21.85 -9.24 -8.10
N TRP A 78 22.79 -8.43 -8.62
CA TRP A 78 22.52 -7.45 -9.64
C TRP A 78 23.20 -7.88 -10.94
N ASN A 79 22.40 -8.14 -11.95
CA ASN A 79 22.83 -8.51 -13.30
C ASN A 79 22.07 -7.66 -14.31
N PRO A 80 22.44 -6.37 -14.47
CA PRO A 80 21.69 -5.43 -15.28
C PRO A 80 22.04 -5.53 -16.75
N ALA A 81 21.02 -5.61 -17.58
CA ALA A 81 21.14 -5.49 -19.01
C ALA A 81 19.93 -4.77 -19.59
N MET A 82 20.10 -4.23 -20.78
CA MET A 82 19.05 -3.62 -21.56
C MET A 82 18.88 -4.45 -22.85
N LEU A 83 17.66 -4.89 -23.14
CA LEU A 83 17.36 -5.58 -24.40
C LEU A 83 17.30 -4.56 -25.52
N VAL A 84 18.21 -4.66 -26.49
CA VAL A 84 18.30 -3.76 -27.65
C VAL A 84 17.95 -4.51 -28.90
N ASP A 85 17.05 -3.92 -29.71
CA ASP A 85 16.77 -4.43 -31.04
C ASP A 85 17.83 -3.94 -32.05
N PHE A 86 18.83 -4.78 -32.24
CA PHE A 86 19.91 -4.48 -33.20
C PHE A 86 19.46 -4.63 -34.66
N ASN A 87 18.35 -5.34 -34.94
CA ASN A 87 17.78 -5.33 -36.28
C ASN A 87 17.19 -3.97 -36.65
N ASP A 88 16.44 -3.37 -35.71
CA ASP A 88 15.91 -2.01 -35.87
C ASP A 88 17.04 -1.00 -35.96
N PHE A 89 18.02 -1.07 -35.04
CA PHE A 89 19.19 -0.22 -35.08
C PHE A 89 19.93 -0.32 -36.45
N GLY A 90 20.17 -1.54 -36.93
CA GLY A 90 20.82 -1.77 -38.23
C GLY A 90 20.02 -1.24 -39.41
N ALA A 91 18.70 -1.47 -39.42
CA ALA A 91 17.81 -0.97 -40.46
C ALA A 91 17.79 0.57 -40.51
N LYS A 92 17.71 1.24 -39.37
CA LYS A 92 17.75 2.70 -39.25
C LYS A 92 19.13 3.28 -39.62
N ALA A 93 20.23 2.60 -39.24
CA ALA A 93 21.58 2.98 -39.62
C ALA A 93 21.77 2.86 -41.13
N MET A 94 21.39 1.74 -41.76
CA MET A 94 21.52 1.51 -43.20
C MET A 94 20.64 2.42 -44.05
N SER A 95 19.46 2.79 -43.53
CA SER A 95 18.57 3.76 -44.20
C SER A 95 19.03 5.22 -44.06
N GLY A 96 20.07 5.50 -43.27
CA GLY A 96 20.55 6.83 -42.97
C GLY A 96 19.71 7.63 -41.96
N GLN A 97 18.72 7.01 -41.37
CA GLN A 97 17.86 7.67 -40.37
C GLN A 97 18.63 8.09 -39.10
N LEU A 98 19.74 7.41 -38.78
CA LEU A 98 20.61 7.72 -37.64
C LEU A 98 21.83 8.56 -38.03
N GLY A 99 21.93 8.97 -39.29
CA GLY A 99 23.05 9.72 -39.84
C GLY A 99 24.14 8.83 -40.48
N ASP A 100 25.21 9.46 -41.00
CA ASP A 100 26.31 8.74 -41.67
C ASP A 100 27.29 8.19 -40.64
N PRO A 101 27.53 6.86 -40.58
CA PRO A 101 28.46 6.24 -39.64
C PRO A 101 29.91 6.72 -39.81
N ASN A 102 30.28 7.23 -41.01
CA ASN A 102 31.62 7.73 -41.31
C ASN A 102 31.81 9.23 -41.00
N ASN A 103 30.75 9.92 -40.66
CA ASN A 103 30.81 11.33 -40.28
C ASN A 103 30.81 11.48 -38.76
N PRO A 104 31.95 11.85 -38.13
CA PRO A 104 32.00 11.96 -36.65
C PRO A 104 31.09 13.06 -36.08
N ASN A 105 30.55 13.94 -36.93
CA ASN A 105 29.59 14.97 -36.49
C ASN A 105 28.12 14.50 -36.63
N SER A 106 27.88 13.32 -37.19
CA SER A 106 26.55 12.72 -37.17
C SER A 106 26.30 11.93 -35.86
N PRO A 107 25.06 11.76 -35.44
CA PRO A 107 24.75 10.98 -34.24
C PRO A 107 25.33 9.56 -34.28
N LEU A 108 25.18 8.87 -35.42
CA LEU A 108 25.70 7.50 -35.57
C LEU A 108 27.24 7.48 -35.60
N GLY A 109 27.89 8.42 -36.33
CA GLY A 109 29.34 8.49 -36.37
C GLY A 109 29.96 8.86 -35.03
N ALA A 110 29.32 9.73 -34.24
CA ALA A 110 29.74 10.06 -32.88
C ALA A 110 29.59 8.84 -31.93
N LEU A 111 28.48 8.09 -32.02
CA LEU A 111 28.27 6.86 -31.26
C LEU A 111 29.33 5.80 -31.58
N MET A 112 29.62 5.57 -32.87
CA MET A 112 30.63 4.60 -33.32
C MET A 112 32.06 5.01 -32.92
N ALA A 113 32.36 6.31 -32.96
CA ALA A 113 33.64 6.83 -32.53
C ALA A 113 33.86 6.72 -31.02
N SER A 114 32.80 6.91 -30.24
CA SER A 114 32.85 6.80 -28.78
C SER A 114 32.88 5.36 -28.26
N ASN A 115 32.43 4.39 -29.08
CA ASN A 115 32.38 2.98 -28.72
C ASN A 115 32.92 2.06 -29.81
N PRO A 116 34.26 1.92 -29.94
CA PRO A 116 34.91 1.12 -31.00
C PRO A 116 34.47 -0.36 -31.00
N ALA A 117 34.21 -0.95 -29.83
CA ALA A 117 33.77 -2.35 -29.72
C ALA A 117 32.36 -2.53 -30.33
N LEU A 118 31.45 -1.60 -30.07
CA LEU A 118 30.12 -1.59 -30.68
C LEU A 118 30.23 -1.42 -32.22
N ALA A 119 31.10 -0.51 -32.65
CA ALA A 119 31.35 -0.28 -34.09
C ALA A 119 31.89 -1.53 -34.80
N GLU A 120 32.86 -2.23 -34.21
CA GLU A 120 33.42 -3.47 -34.76
C GLU A 120 32.35 -4.59 -34.78
N ALA A 121 31.60 -4.78 -33.71
CA ALA A 121 30.54 -5.77 -33.65
C ALA A 121 29.40 -5.49 -34.64
N PHE A 122 29.04 -4.22 -34.83
CA PHE A 122 28.04 -3.80 -35.81
C PHE A 122 28.56 -4.04 -37.26
N MET A 123 29.77 -3.60 -37.56
CA MET A 123 30.36 -3.75 -38.90
C MET A 123 30.62 -5.22 -39.27
N SER A 124 30.91 -6.08 -38.29
CA SER A 124 31.08 -7.53 -38.50
C SER A 124 29.74 -8.30 -38.58
N GLY A 125 28.61 -7.63 -38.41
CA GLY A 125 27.30 -8.26 -38.42
C GLY A 125 27.03 -9.21 -37.22
N GLN A 126 27.81 -9.04 -36.15
CA GLN A 126 27.63 -9.85 -34.92
C GLN A 126 26.43 -9.38 -34.09
N LEU A 127 26.00 -8.13 -34.28
CA LEU A 127 24.83 -7.58 -33.62
C LEU A 127 23.58 -7.79 -34.48
N GLN A 128 22.81 -8.81 -34.20
CA GLN A 128 21.58 -9.14 -34.92
C GLN A 128 20.51 -9.62 -33.92
N GLY A 129 19.25 -9.31 -34.23
CA GLY A 129 18.14 -9.67 -33.36
C GLY A 129 17.99 -8.75 -32.15
N VAL A 130 17.19 -9.18 -31.21
CA VAL A 130 17.08 -8.52 -29.89
C VAL A 130 18.09 -9.21 -28.96
N MET A 131 19.05 -8.45 -28.47
CA MET A 131 20.12 -8.97 -27.62
C MET A 131 20.29 -8.11 -26.37
N PRO A 132 20.67 -8.73 -25.23
CA PRO A 132 20.99 -7.96 -24.05
C PRO A 132 22.29 -7.16 -24.23
N MET A 133 22.20 -5.86 -24.01
CA MET A 133 23.37 -5.02 -23.81
C MET A 133 23.68 -5.00 -22.32
N VAL A 134 24.74 -5.68 -21.91
CA VAL A 134 25.18 -5.73 -20.51
C VAL A 134 25.62 -4.34 -20.08
N LEU A 135 25.02 -3.81 -19.03
CA LEU A 135 25.23 -2.46 -18.54
C LEU A 135 26.32 -2.39 -17.47
N ALA A 136 26.46 -3.43 -16.67
CA ALA A 136 27.51 -3.58 -15.68
C ALA A 136 27.79 -5.06 -15.43
N PRO A 137 29.01 -5.41 -14.93
CA PRO A 137 29.30 -6.76 -14.52
C PRO A 137 28.34 -7.24 -13.43
N LYS A 138 27.93 -8.51 -13.52
CA LYS A 138 27.12 -9.14 -12.46
C LYS A 138 27.83 -9.04 -11.12
N GLN A 139 27.10 -8.64 -10.11
CA GLN A 139 27.56 -8.57 -8.72
C GLN A 139 26.63 -9.41 -7.84
N THR A 140 27.22 -10.18 -6.94
CA THR A 140 26.48 -10.95 -5.92
C THR A 140 27.11 -10.67 -4.56
N TYR A 141 26.30 -10.35 -3.58
CA TYR A 141 26.74 -10.04 -2.22
C TYR A 141 25.63 -10.33 -1.20
N ASP A 142 26.00 -10.46 0.06
CA ASP A 142 25.07 -10.60 1.17
C ASP A 142 24.86 -9.26 1.85
N VAL A 143 23.66 -9.04 2.36
CA VAL A 143 23.33 -7.89 3.23
C VAL A 143 22.93 -8.42 4.60
N ASN A 144 23.66 -8.00 5.61
CA ASN A 144 23.42 -8.41 6.98
C ASN A 144 23.17 -7.17 7.85
N ASN A 145 22.01 -7.13 8.49
CA ASN A 145 21.70 -6.13 9.50
C ASN A 145 21.45 -6.85 10.83
N ASP A 146 22.45 -6.85 11.69
CA ASP A 146 22.43 -7.58 12.96
C ASP A 146 21.29 -7.15 13.87
N ILE A 147 20.96 -5.86 13.88
CA ILE A 147 19.84 -5.35 14.66
C ILE A 147 19.28 -4.06 14.09
N LEU A 148 17.98 -4.09 13.76
CA LEU A 148 17.18 -2.95 13.38
C LEU A 148 16.05 -2.77 14.37
N TYR A 149 15.94 -1.61 15.00
CA TYR A 149 14.79 -1.28 15.82
C TYR A 149 13.78 -0.47 15.03
N ASN A 150 12.50 -0.83 15.14
CA ASN A 150 11.42 0.01 14.67
C ASN A 150 10.35 0.25 15.72
N THR A 151 9.66 1.36 15.58
CA THR A 151 8.53 1.75 16.41
C THR A 151 7.31 1.98 15.55
N ARG A 152 6.16 1.44 15.98
CA ARG A 152 4.85 1.78 15.44
C ARG A 152 3.99 2.41 16.53
N LEU A 153 3.42 3.55 16.25
CA LEU A 153 2.38 4.18 17.08
C LEU A 153 1.11 4.30 16.24
N ARG A 154 -0.02 3.84 16.76
CA ARG A 154 -1.34 4.07 16.15
C ARG A 154 -2.27 4.70 17.18
N LEU A 155 -2.91 5.79 16.80
CA LEU A 155 -3.93 6.49 17.58
C LEU A 155 -5.26 6.38 16.86
N ASN A 156 -6.23 5.74 17.46
CA ASN A 156 -7.58 5.56 16.93
C ASN A 156 -8.50 6.58 17.56
N LEU A 157 -9.36 7.13 16.74
CA LEU A 157 -10.44 8.02 17.13
C LEU A 157 -11.75 7.46 16.57
N LYS A 158 -12.77 7.37 17.42
CA LYS A 158 -14.12 6.99 17.02
C LYS A 158 -15.10 7.98 17.62
N ALA A 159 -15.94 8.58 16.78
CA ALA A 159 -16.92 9.56 17.20
C ALA A 159 -18.33 9.15 16.71
N GLN A 160 -19.31 9.16 17.62
CA GLN A 160 -20.72 9.04 17.24
C GLN A 160 -21.23 10.44 16.87
N VAL A 161 -21.52 10.65 15.57
CA VAL A 161 -21.97 11.94 15.03
C VAL A 161 -23.49 12.07 15.17
N TRP A 162 -24.20 10.98 14.86
CA TRP A 162 -25.65 10.87 14.95
C TRP A 162 -26.01 9.41 15.29
N ASP A 163 -27.27 9.11 15.56
CA ASP A 163 -27.71 7.77 15.97
C ASP A 163 -27.25 6.66 15.01
N ASN A 164 -27.25 6.96 13.71
CA ASN A 164 -26.84 6.04 12.65
C ASN A 164 -25.62 6.49 11.85
N VAL A 165 -24.94 7.57 12.28
CA VAL A 165 -23.73 8.11 11.64
C VAL A 165 -22.56 8.13 12.62
N SER A 166 -21.48 7.48 12.28
CA SER A 166 -20.24 7.48 13.06
C SER A 166 -19.05 7.88 12.19
N PHE A 167 -18.06 8.51 12.80
CA PHE A 167 -16.75 8.78 12.22
C PHE A 167 -15.70 7.89 12.86
N ALA A 168 -14.76 7.40 12.06
CA ALA A 168 -13.59 6.68 12.55
C ALA A 168 -12.32 7.21 11.86
N GLY A 169 -11.29 7.41 12.67
CA GLY A 169 -9.97 7.86 12.24
C GLY A 169 -8.85 7.02 12.85
N ARG A 170 -7.73 6.94 12.17
CA ARG A 170 -6.46 6.41 12.71
C ARG A 170 -5.31 7.24 12.19
N LEU A 171 -4.50 7.72 13.14
CA LEU A 171 -3.18 8.26 12.86
C LEU A 171 -2.15 7.18 13.14
N THR A 172 -1.16 7.06 12.27
CA THR A 172 -0.08 6.07 12.40
C THR A 172 1.28 6.70 12.19
N MET A 173 2.28 6.17 12.86
CA MET A 173 3.69 6.50 12.70
C MET A 173 4.48 5.19 12.64
N TYR A 174 5.39 5.11 11.68
CA TYR A 174 6.41 4.06 11.60
C TYR A 174 7.79 4.70 11.55
N LYS A 175 8.69 4.27 12.42
CA LYS A 175 10.04 4.82 12.50
C LYS A 175 11.05 3.71 12.70
N ASN A 176 12.01 3.57 11.79
CA ASN A 176 13.26 2.89 12.06
C ASN A 176 14.16 3.81 12.89
N TRP A 177 14.71 3.30 13.97
CA TRP A 177 15.59 4.10 14.80
C TRP A 177 16.88 4.44 14.05
N GLY A 178 17.24 5.71 14.11
CA GLY A 178 18.41 6.21 13.39
C GLY A 178 18.20 6.50 11.89
N ASP A 179 17.07 6.10 11.30
CA ASP A 179 16.76 6.48 9.93
C ASP A 179 16.39 7.97 9.86
N SER A 180 17.18 8.74 9.13
CA SER A 180 17.02 10.18 8.92
C SER A 180 16.61 10.53 7.48
N THR A 181 16.68 9.58 6.56
CA THR A 181 16.44 9.83 5.13
C THR A 181 15.10 9.29 4.64
N GLY A 182 14.57 8.25 5.27
CA GLY A 182 13.40 7.51 4.83
C GLY A 182 13.63 6.71 3.52
N VAL A 183 14.88 6.58 3.08
CA VAL A 183 15.27 5.84 1.88
C VAL A 183 15.68 4.44 2.25
N GLN A 184 15.12 3.45 1.57
CA GLN A 184 15.43 2.03 1.75
C GLN A 184 16.13 1.47 0.51
N VAL A 185 17.18 0.68 0.70
CA VAL A 185 17.99 0.14 -0.40
C VAL A 185 17.20 -0.82 -1.29
N PHE A 186 16.24 -1.56 -0.73
CA PHE A 186 15.39 -2.52 -1.44
C PHE A 186 13.95 -2.05 -1.61
N ASP A 187 13.71 -0.75 -1.68
CA ASP A 187 12.38 -0.16 -1.87
C ASP A 187 11.84 -0.30 -3.31
N SER A 188 12.56 -1.01 -4.13
CA SER A 188 12.31 -1.27 -5.55
C SER A 188 11.05 -2.09 -5.85
N TRP A 189 10.46 -2.72 -4.85
CA TRP A 189 9.23 -3.50 -4.95
C TRP A 189 7.96 -2.65 -5.18
N ARG A 190 8.08 -1.33 -5.14
CA ARG A 190 6.97 -0.39 -5.30
C ARG A 190 6.99 0.28 -6.67
N SER A 191 7.01 -0.53 -7.69
CA SER A 191 7.27 -0.10 -9.06
C SER A 191 6.02 0.27 -9.85
N PHE A 192 4.87 0.44 -9.21
CA PHE A 192 3.70 1.03 -9.85
C PHE A 192 3.08 2.13 -9.00
N THR A 193 2.44 3.10 -9.68
CA THR A 193 1.93 4.28 -9.00
C THR A 193 0.47 4.10 -8.62
N MET A 194 0.24 4.02 -7.32
CA MET A 194 -1.09 4.09 -6.73
C MET A 194 -1.01 4.85 -5.40
N ASP A 195 -2.03 5.63 -5.07
CA ASP A 195 -2.11 6.27 -3.76
C ASP A 195 -2.38 5.22 -2.68
N GLY A 196 -1.35 4.46 -2.38
CA GLY A 196 -1.33 3.55 -1.28
C GLY A 196 -0.44 4.12 -0.20
N THR A 197 -1.01 4.48 0.91
CA THR A 197 -0.19 4.86 2.03
C THR A 197 0.42 3.63 2.63
N ASN A 198 1.70 3.65 2.72
CA ASN A 198 2.48 2.62 3.32
C ASN A 198 2.33 2.67 4.85
N SER A 199 1.26 2.13 5.38
CA SER A 199 1.12 2.00 6.83
C SER A 199 2.17 1.06 7.44
N GLY A 200 2.73 0.16 6.63
CA GLY A 200 3.78 -0.76 7.02
C GLY A 200 5.20 -0.26 6.80
N ASN A 201 5.41 0.90 6.18
CA ASN A 201 6.76 1.37 5.88
C ASN A 201 7.20 2.47 6.84
N THR A 202 8.40 2.26 7.31
CA THR A 202 9.14 3.24 8.09
C THR A 202 9.46 4.44 7.23
N SER A 203 8.93 5.58 7.58
CA SER A 203 9.03 6.78 6.76
C SER A 203 9.28 8.03 7.58
N GLY A 204 9.79 7.85 8.79
CA GLY A 204 10.06 8.94 9.70
C GLY A 204 9.14 8.98 10.92
N ASP A 205 9.28 10.01 11.73
CA ASP A 205 8.62 10.18 13.03
C ASP A 205 7.36 11.06 12.97
N TRP A 206 6.83 11.30 11.79
CA TRP A 206 5.62 12.09 11.58
C TRP A 206 4.38 11.21 11.51
N LEU A 207 3.28 11.75 12.01
CA LEU A 207 1.99 11.07 12.00
C LEU A 207 1.34 11.19 10.63
N ARG A 208 0.83 10.07 10.12
CA ARG A 208 0.06 9.96 8.89
C ARG A 208 -1.36 9.56 9.16
N VAL A 209 -2.28 10.01 8.32
CA VAL A 209 -3.65 9.54 8.35
C VAL A 209 -3.73 8.17 7.66
N GLU A 210 -3.86 7.11 8.45
CA GLU A 210 -4.11 5.76 7.92
C GLU A 210 -5.58 5.56 7.57
N ARG A 211 -6.48 6.13 8.39
CA ARG A 211 -7.93 6.03 8.20
C ARG A 211 -8.60 7.36 8.57
N ALA A 212 -9.58 7.76 7.78
CA ALA A 212 -10.47 8.87 8.08
C ALA A 212 -11.75 8.70 7.25
N TYR A 213 -12.79 8.14 7.85
CA TYR A 213 -14.02 7.83 7.14
C TYR A 213 -15.23 7.94 8.06
N PHE A 214 -16.40 8.09 7.44
CA PHE A 214 -17.65 7.97 8.16
C PHE A 214 -18.47 6.75 7.68
N ASP A 215 -19.25 6.21 8.58
CA ASP A 215 -20.23 5.17 8.30
C ASP A 215 -21.64 5.73 8.54
N TRP A 216 -22.50 5.64 7.55
CA TRP A 216 -23.92 5.90 7.64
C TRP A 216 -24.67 4.57 7.53
N LYS A 217 -25.28 4.13 8.61
CA LYS A 217 -25.94 2.83 8.76
C LYS A 217 -27.45 2.98 8.70
N ASN A 218 -28.15 1.88 8.40
CA ASN A 218 -29.62 1.80 8.38
C ASN A 218 -30.24 2.95 7.56
N ILE A 219 -29.73 3.13 6.35
CA ILE A 219 -30.19 4.20 5.43
C ILE A 219 -31.66 3.95 5.09
N ALA A 220 -32.53 4.93 5.35
CA ALA A 220 -33.98 4.84 5.16
C ALA A 220 -34.61 3.60 5.84
N ASP A 221 -34.19 3.30 7.08
CA ASP A 221 -34.62 2.15 7.88
C ASP A 221 -34.41 0.79 7.20
N SER A 222 -33.42 0.69 6.33
CA SER A 222 -33.05 -0.52 5.63
C SER A 222 -31.71 -1.10 6.12
N ASN A 223 -31.35 -2.27 5.62
CA ASN A 223 -30.07 -2.93 5.88
C ASN A 223 -28.89 -2.36 5.09
N PHE A 224 -29.09 -1.29 4.32
CA PHE A 224 -28.02 -0.60 3.62
C PHE A 224 -27.17 0.24 4.56
N TYR A 225 -25.88 0.30 4.27
CA TYR A 225 -24.96 1.27 4.85
C TYR A 225 -24.02 1.83 3.78
N LEU A 226 -23.57 3.06 4.00
CA LEU A 226 -22.61 3.77 3.17
C LEU A 226 -21.42 4.16 4.03
N SER A 227 -20.22 3.94 3.52
CA SER A 227 -18.97 4.32 4.17
C SER A 227 -18.10 5.07 3.19
N ILE A 228 -17.63 6.27 3.53
CA ILE A 228 -16.89 7.16 2.62
C ILE A 228 -15.67 7.75 3.33
N GLY A 229 -14.57 7.86 2.59
CA GLY A 229 -13.30 8.44 3.02
C GLY A 229 -12.13 7.47 2.87
N ARG A 230 -11.07 7.69 3.65
CA ARG A 230 -9.91 6.78 3.72
C ARG A 230 -10.28 5.57 4.56
N ARG A 231 -10.69 4.52 3.89
CA ARG A 231 -11.38 3.38 4.49
C ARG A 231 -10.45 2.31 5.04
N PRO A 232 -10.91 1.42 5.96
CA PRO A 232 -10.12 0.34 6.52
C PRO A 232 -9.93 -0.80 5.50
N SER A 233 -8.95 -0.67 4.61
CA SER A 233 -8.54 -1.67 3.62
C SER A 233 -7.23 -2.37 3.97
N THR A 234 -6.68 -2.11 5.18
CA THR A 234 -5.46 -2.72 5.70
C THR A 234 -5.77 -3.66 6.86
N TYR A 235 -4.93 -4.68 7.05
CA TYR A 235 -5.03 -5.67 8.13
C TYR A 235 -6.37 -6.43 8.13
N GLY A 236 -6.83 -6.77 6.92
CA GLY A 236 -7.99 -7.64 6.72
C GLY A 236 -7.70 -9.11 7.03
N PRO A 237 -8.73 -9.97 7.03
CA PRO A 237 -8.57 -11.40 7.32
C PRO A 237 -7.71 -12.08 6.24
N PRO A 238 -6.84 -13.04 6.60
CA PRO A 238 -6.57 -13.57 7.94
C PRO A 238 -5.33 -12.96 8.63
N THR A 239 -4.85 -11.80 8.19
CA THR A 239 -3.57 -11.21 8.66
C THR A 239 -3.61 -10.76 10.14
N GLN A 240 -4.79 -10.59 10.73
CA GLN A 240 -4.95 -10.18 12.13
C GLN A 240 -4.36 -11.19 13.12
N TYR A 241 -4.31 -12.48 12.76
CA TYR A 241 -3.86 -13.52 13.69
C TYR A 241 -2.37 -13.37 14.04
N ARG A 242 -1.51 -13.18 13.03
CA ARG A 242 -0.07 -12.98 13.27
C ARG A 242 0.25 -11.70 14.05
N GLU A 243 -0.56 -10.68 13.93
CA GLU A 243 -0.39 -9.41 14.63
C GLU A 243 -1.02 -9.40 16.02
N ASN A 244 -1.69 -10.49 16.41
CA ASN A 244 -2.45 -10.57 17.66
C ASN A 244 -3.45 -9.43 17.81
N GLU A 245 -4.12 -9.07 16.73
CA GLU A 245 -5.04 -7.93 16.65
C GLU A 245 -6.46 -8.39 16.30
N LEU A 246 -7.43 -7.51 16.50
CA LEU A 246 -8.75 -7.68 15.93
C LEU A 246 -8.68 -7.43 14.42
N ARG A 247 -9.63 -8.01 13.67
CA ARG A 247 -9.79 -7.74 12.25
C ARG A 247 -9.79 -6.24 11.97
N GLY A 248 -8.78 -5.78 11.28
CA GLY A 248 -8.54 -4.36 11.04
C GLY A 248 -9.22 -3.84 9.77
N GLY A 249 -9.26 -4.63 8.72
CA GLY A 249 -9.78 -4.26 7.41
C GLY A 249 -10.98 -5.06 6.95
N THR A 250 -11.59 -4.62 5.87
CA THR A 250 -12.77 -5.25 5.27
C THR A 250 -12.42 -6.33 4.25
N PRO A 251 -11.58 -6.07 3.22
CA PRO A 251 -11.24 -7.08 2.22
C PRO A 251 -10.25 -8.11 2.77
N SER A 252 -10.09 -9.21 2.03
CA SER A 252 -9.03 -10.19 2.33
C SER A 252 -7.66 -9.50 2.35
N GLY A 253 -6.94 -9.59 3.47
CA GLY A 253 -5.58 -9.07 3.60
C GLY A 253 -4.56 -9.80 2.74
N HIS A 254 -4.87 -11.00 2.25
CA HIS A 254 -4.06 -11.74 1.29
C HIS A 254 -4.09 -11.10 -0.12
N LEU A 255 -5.19 -10.43 -0.48
CA LEU A 255 -5.36 -9.77 -1.78
C LEU A 255 -5.19 -8.25 -1.70
N VAL A 256 -5.71 -7.64 -0.65
CA VAL A 256 -5.75 -6.18 -0.50
C VAL A 256 -5.32 -5.81 0.91
N ASN A 257 -4.12 -5.30 1.03
CA ASN A 257 -3.57 -4.70 2.26
C ASN A 257 -2.89 -3.38 1.89
N PHE A 258 -3.73 -2.35 1.70
CA PHE A 258 -3.35 -1.13 1.00
C PHE A 258 -4.35 -0.02 1.37
N ASN A 259 -3.88 1.19 1.66
CA ASN A 259 -4.77 2.31 1.97
C ASN A 259 -5.17 3.04 0.70
N PHE A 260 -6.44 3.33 0.54
CA PHE A 260 -6.95 4.19 -0.53
C PHE A 260 -8.22 4.92 -0.10
N ASP A 261 -8.48 6.03 -0.78
CA ASP A 261 -9.65 6.86 -0.56
C ASP A 261 -10.79 6.40 -1.46
N GLY A 262 -12.00 6.33 -0.90
CA GLY A 262 -13.13 5.81 -1.66
C GLY A 262 -14.40 5.63 -0.86
N ALA A 263 -15.30 4.83 -1.41
CA ALA A 263 -16.60 4.56 -0.84
C ALA A 263 -16.95 3.07 -0.84
N THR A 264 -17.80 2.66 0.08
CA THR A 264 -18.42 1.33 0.09
C THR A 264 -19.90 1.45 0.36
N LEU A 265 -20.70 0.89 -0.53
CA LEU A 265 -22.10 0.59 -0.28
C LEU A 265 -22.22 -0.88 0.16
N GLY A 266 -22.74 -1.11 1.35
CA GLY A 266 -22.93 -2.45 1.88
C GLY A 266 -24.37 -2.76 2.20
N TYR A 267 -24.71 -4.04 2.15
CA TYR A 267 -26.02 -4.56 2.51
C TYR A 267 -25.88 -5.77 3.44
N ARG A 268 -26.57 -5.75 4.58
CA ARG A 268 -26.61 -6.88 5.52
C ARG A 268 -27.67 -7.87 5.04
N LEU A 269 -27.20 -9.09 4.73
CA LEU A 269 -28.04 -10.14 4.12
C LEU A 269 -28.79 -11.01 5.14
N GLY A 270 -28.43 -10.95 6.44
CA GLY A 270 -28.93 -11.87 7.47
C GLY A 270 -30.45 -12.01 7.54
N GLU A 271 -31.20 -10.91 7.37
CA GLU A 271 -32.66 -10.94 7.34
C GLU A 271 -33.25 -11.69 6.13
N ILE A 272 -32.55 -11.69 4.99
CA ILE A 272 -32.99 -12.35 3.76
C ILE A 272 -32.59 -13.83 3.77
N THR A 273 -31.36 -14.13 4.20
CA THR A 273 -30.76 -15.46 4.10
C THR A 273 -30.95 -16.31 5.34
N GLY A 274 -31.25 -15.69 6.49
CA GLY A 274 -31.28 -16.34 7.79
C GLY A 274 -29.92 -16.66 8.38
N ILE A 275 -28.81 -16.22 7.73
CA ILE A 275 -27.44 -16.44 8.19
C ILE A 275 -26.92 -15.12 8.74
N GLU A 276 -26.73 -15.07 10.07
CA GLU A 276 -26.18 -13.88 10.73
C GLU A 276 -24.76 -13.56 10.26
N GLY A 277 -24.41 -12.28 10.31
CA GLY A 277 -23.07 -11.80 9.94
C GLY A 277 -22.79 -11.72 8.44
N GLN A 278 -23.71 -12.14 7.56
CA GLN A 278 -23.56 -11.99 6.12
C GLN A 278 -23.65 -10.53 5.68
N VAL A 279 -22.65 -10.08 4.92
CA VAL A 279 -22.60 -8.72 4.38
C VAL A 279 -22.05 -8.74 2.96
N LEU A 280 -22.81 -8.19 2.02
CA LEU A 280 -22.33 -7.90 0.66
C LEU A 280 -21.90 -6.44 0.60
N ARG A 281 -20.78 -6.18 -0.08
CA ARG A 281 -20.19 -4.84 -0.24
C ARG A 281 -19.80 -4.60 -1.68
N PHE A 282 -20.20 -3.46 -2.21
CA PHE A 282 -19.60 -2.87 -3.39
C PHE A 282 -18.64 -1.78 -2.94
N CYS A 283 -17.38 -1.86 -3.36
CA CYS A 283 -16.31 -0.94 -2.99
C CYS A 283 -15.82 -0.20 -4.23
N TYR A 284 -15.51 1.07 -4.05
CA TYR A 284 -14.85 1.92 -5.03
C TYR A 284 -13.73 2.70 -4.36
N GLY A 285 -12.64 2.95 -5.07
CA GLY A 285 -11.51 3.77 -4.62
C GLY A 285 -10.76 4.40 -5.78
N GLN A 286 -10.09 5.53 -5.50
CA GLN A 286 -9.20 6.22 -6.41
C GLN A 286 -7.77 5.75 -6.14
N GLY A 287 -7.09 5.21 -7.15
CA GLY A 287 -5.73 4.72 -7.04
C GLY A 287 -4.69 5.76 -7.46
N PHE A 288 -5.01 6.56 -8.46
CA PHE A 288 -4.14 7.61 -8.99
C PHE A 288 -5.01 8.72 -9.59
N GLU A 289 -4.58 9.97 -9.43
CA GLU A 289 -5.19 11.16 -10.00
C GLU A 289 -4.19 11.85 -10.94
N SER A 290 -4.46 11.83 -12.23
CA SER A 290 -3.53 12.31 -13.26
C SER A 290 -3.58 13.83 -13.46
N GLN A 291 -4.76 14.43 -13.45
CA GLN A 291 -4.96 15.83 -13.80
C GLN A 291 -4.52 16.81 -12.70
N TRP A 292 -4.34 16.35 -11.49
CA TRP A 292 -3.83 17.17 -10.38
C TRP A 292 -2.31 17.42 -10.45
N GLY A 293 -1.69 17.26 -11.61
CA GLY A 293 -0.28 17.58 -11.85
C GLY A 293 0.68 16.41 -11.70
N ASN A 294 0.20 15.18 -11.62
CA ASN A 294 1.04 14.00 -11.46
C ASN A 294 1.60 13.44 -12.78
N GLY A 295 0.97 13.69 -13.91
CA GLY A 295 1.34 13.14 -15.20
C GLY A 295 1.50 14.16 -16.32
N GLU A 296 1.20 15.44 -16.06
CA GLU A 296 1.13 16.45 -17.11
C GLU A 296 2.27 17.47 -17.08
N MET A 297 3.31 17.21 -16.30
CA MET A 297 4.46 18.11 -16.22
C MET A 297 5.25 18.18 -17.55
N TYR A 298 5.21 17.09 -18.32
CA TYR A 298 5.86 16.97 -19.63
C TYR A 298 4.80 16.62 -20.68
N GLY A 299 4.79 17.30 -21.82
CA GLY A 299 3.75 17.16 -22.84
C GLY A 299 3.61 15.77 -23.47
N ASP A 300 4.60 14.91 -23.30
CA ASP A 300 4.64 13.55 -23.86
C ASP A 300 4.21 12.46 -22.85
N ILE A 301 3.90 12.86 -21.61
CA ILE A 301 3.43 11.92 -20.57
C ILE A 301 1.93 11.70 -20.74
N VAL A 302 1.53 10.45 -20.94
CA VAL A 302 0.13 10.04 -21.14
C VAL A 302 -0.30 9.18 -19.96
N THR A 303 -0.82 9.81 -18.92
CA THR A 303 -1.41 9.14 -17.76
C THR A 303 -2.93 9.33 -17.72
N LYS A 304 -3.61 8.49 -16.97
CA LYS A 304 -5.04 8.58 -16.65
C LYS A 304 -5.25 8.27 -15.18
N ASP A 305 -6.44 8.59 -14.69
CA ASP A 305 -6.86 8.19 -13.36
C ASP A 305 -6.92 6.67 -13.25
N THR A 306 -6.36 6.12 -12.19
CA THR A 306 -6.51 4.70 -11.86
C THR A 306 -7.70 4.52 -10.94
N HIS A 307 -8.70 3.80 -11.39
CA HIS A 307 -9.90 3.48 -10.63
C HIS A 307 -9.85 2.06 -10.08
N LEU A 308 -10.19 1.92 -8.79
CA LEU A 308 -10.30 0.64 -8.09
C LEU A 308 -11.77 0.36 -7.80
N GLY A 309 -12.21 -0.86 -8.02
CA GLY A 309 -13.59 -1.22 -7.69
C GLY A 309 -13.81 -2.72 -7.57
N GLY A 310 -14.87 -3.12 -6.88
CA GLY A 310 -15.18 -4.53 -6.77
C GLY A 310 -16.16 -4.89 -5.68
N PHE A 311 -16.28 -6.18 -5.45
CA PHE A 311 -17.21 -6.79 -4.52
C PHE A 311 -16.46 -7.57 -3.43
N ASN A 312 -17.02 -7.53 -2.25
CA ASN A 312 -16.58 -8.34 -1.12
C ASN A 312 -17.82 -8.86 -0.40
N ILE A 313 -17.83 -10.16 -0.10
CA ILE A 313 -18.92 -10.78 0.65
C ILE A 313 -18.35 -11.59 1.83
N ASP A 314 -18.78 -11.25 3.05
CA ASP A 314 -18.67 -12.14 4.19
C ASP A 314 -19.84 -13.14 4.06
N ALA A 315 -19.55 -14.32 3.53
CA ALA A 315 -20.57 -15.35 3.27
C ALA A 315 -20.96 -16.12 4.53
N LEU A 316 -20.04 -16.20 5.49
CA LEU A 316 -20.24 -16.78 6.83
C LEU A 316 -19.43 -15.99 7.85
N ASN A 317 -20.03 -15.63 8.96
CA ASN A 317 -19.35 -14.93 10.06
C ASN A 317 -20.17 -15.11 11.35
N ASP A 318 -20.10 -16.32 11.91
CA ASP A 318 -20.88 -16.76 13.08
C ASP A 318 -20.07 -16.71 14.39
N GLY A 319 -18.86 -16.16 14.33
CA GLY A 319 -17.94 -16.08 15.49
C GLY A 319 -17.00 -17.30 15.62
N THR A 320 -17.32 -18.43 15.00
CA THR A 320 -16.48 -19.64 14.94
C THR A 320 -15.94 -19.83 13.52
N HIS A 321 -16.78 -19.65 12.54
CA HIS A 321 -16.45 -19.79 11.13
C HIS A 321 -16.52 -18.44 10.43
N PHE A 322 -15.51 -18.14 9.64
CA PHE A 322 -15.48 -16.97 8.78
C PHE A 322 -15.17 -17.40 7.35
N LEU A 323 -16.04 -17.07 6.39
CA LEU A 323 -15.85 -17.32 4.97
C LEU A 323 -16.05 -16.02 4.21
N GLN A 324 -15.04 -15.61 3.45
CA GLN A 324 -15.07 -14.40 2.66
C GLN A 324 -14.70 -14.66 1.20
N LEU A 325 -15.44 -14.02 0.29
CA LEU A 325 -15.12 -13.93 -1.13
C LEU A 325 -14.78 -12.48 -1.46
N THR A 326 -13.76 -12.28 -2.29
CA THR A 326 -13.29 -10.95 -2.72
C THR A 326 -13.06 -10.96 -4.21
N LEU A 327 -13.53 -9.93 -4.92
CA LEU A 327 -13.29 -9.71 -6.35
C LEU A 327 -13.12 -8.21 -6.57
N PHE A 328 -11.93 -7.79 -7.03
CA PHE A 328 -11.59 -6.41 -7.29
C PHE A 328 -10.93 -6.25 -8.66
N GLY A 329 -11.00 -5.05 -9.22
CA GLY A 329 -10.26 -4.65 -10.40
C GLY A 329 -9.68 -3.25 -10.24
N ALA A 330 -8.58 -3.01 -10.93
CA ALA A 330 -7.97 -1.70 -11.13
C ALA A 330 -7.94 -1.40 -12.62
N LYS A 331 -8.53 -0.28 -13.02
CA LYS A 331 -8.56 0.20 -14.40
C LYS A 331 -7.53 1.31 -14.59
N ASP A 332 -6.92 1.34 -15.79
CA ASP A 332 -5.95 2.35 -16.21
C ASP A 332 -4.78 2.46 -15.21
N VAL A 333 -4.14 1.34 -14.90
CA VAL A 333 -2.97 1.30 -14.00
C VAL A 333 -1.79 1.99 -14.68
N ASN A 334 -1.20 2.96 -13.99
CA ASN A 334 -0.05 3.70 -14.49
C ASN A 334 1.25 3.03 -14.07
N ASP A 335 2.26 3.10 -14.95
CA ASP A 335 3.63 2.78 -14.58
C ASP A 335 4.16 3.79 -13.55
N GLY A 336 5.28 3.48 -12.95
CA GLY A 336 5.94 4.39 -12.02
C GLY A 336 6.79 3.63 -11.04
N PHE A 337 7.64 4.39 -10.39
CA PHE A 337 8.54 3.87 -9.37
C PHE A 337 8.56 4.86 -8.19
N LYS A 338 8.47 4.32 -7.00
CA LYS A 338 8.54 5.10 -5.78
C LYS A 338 9.49 4.40 -4.81
N GLY A 339 10.69 4.93 -4.69
CA GLY A 339 11.73 4.36 -3.86
C GLY A 339 13.13 4.69 -4.37
N LEU A 340 14.10 3.88 -4.02
CA LEU A 340 15.48 3.99 -4.48
C LEU A 340 15.74 3.00 -5.62
N MET A 341 16.17 3.51 -6.75
CA MET A 341 16.69 2.73 -7.86
C MET A 341 18.08 3.19 -8.22
N ALA A 342 19.01 2.25 -8.33
CA ALA A 342 20.35 2.47 -8.83
C ALA A 342 20.43 2.00 -10.29
N PHE A 343 20.97 2.82 -11.19
CA PHE A 343 21.18 2.41 -12.56
C PHE A 343 22.45 3.02 -13.15
N PRO A 344 23.03 2.34 -14.15
CA PRO A 344 24.26 2.79 -14.80
C PRO A 344 24.12 4.18 -15.41
N THR A 345 25.21 4.93 -15.43
CA THR A 345 25.28 6.28 -16.01
C THR A 345 24.82 6.32 -17.47
N GLN A 346 25.04 5.23 -18.22
CA GLN A 346 24.65 5.10 -19.62
C GLN A 346 23.12 5.20 -19.83
N LEU A 347 22.33 4.82 -18.82
CA LEU A 347 20.87 4.91 -18.86
C LEU A 347 20.32 6.25 -18.39
N ALA A 348 21.15 7.09 -17.77
CA ALA A 348 20.72 8.35 -17.18
C ALA A 348 19.99 9.26 -18.18
N GLY A 349 20.46 9.32 -19.43
CA GLY A 349 19.83 10.11 -20.49
C GLY A 349 18.45 9.61 -20.90
N ILE A 350 18.21 8.29 -20.81
CA ILE A 350 16.93 7.68 -21.16
C ILE A 350 15.85 8.05 -20.14
N PHE A 351 16.23 8.04 -18.86
CA PHE A 351 15.28 8.30 -17.77
C PHE A 351 15.17 9.79 -17.39
N ALA A 352 16.09 10.64 -17.84
CA ALA A 352 16.13 12.05 -17.45
C ALA A 352 14.82 12.82 -17.65
N PRO A 353 14.03 12.63 -18.71
CA PRO A 353 12.77 13.34 -18.89
C PRO A 353 11.70 13.00 -17.86
N THR A 354 11.80 11.83 -17.25
CA THR A 354 10.80 11.29 -16.33
C THR A 354 11.22 11.32 -14.86
N MET A 355 12.48 11.71 -14.62
CA MET A 355 13.00 11.84 -13.26
C MET A 355 12.53 13.11 -12.59
N TYR A 356 12.05 12.95 -11.39
CA TYR A 356 11.43 14.02 -10.62
C TYR A 356 12.36 14.67 -9.59
N GLN A 357 13.53 14.10 -9.32
CA GLN A 357 14.45 14.61 -8.29
C GLN A 357 15.90 14.44 -8.69
N ASP A 358 16.77 15.10 -7.93
CA ASP A 358 18.20 15.09 -8.15
C ASP A 358 18.74 13.68 -8.27
N MET A 359 19.35 13.41 -9.42
CA MET A 359 20.19 12.23 -9.58
C MET A 359 21.50 12.47 -8.84
N GLN A 360 21.84 11.60 -7.92
CA GLN A 360 23.15 11.60 -7.30
C GLN A 360 24.04 10.58 -7.98
N LYS A 361 25.15 11.05 -8.51
CA LYS A 361 26.17 10.20 -9.10
C LYS A 361 27.09 9.68 -8.00
N PHE A 362 27.23 8.37 -7.95
CA PHE A 362 28.22 7.71 -7.09
C PHE A 362 28.98 6.70 -7.94
N ASP A 363 30.27 6.95 -8.16
CA ASP A 363 31.10 6.22 -9.13
C ASP A 363 30.46 6.21 -10.53
N ASP A 364 30.19 5.02 -11.08
CA ASP A 364 29.55 4.83 -12.39
C ASP A 364 28.01 4.65 -12.31
N PHE A 365 27.41 4.91 -11.15
CA PHE A 365 26.00 4.75 -10.93
C PHE A 365 25.30 6.06 -10.60
N ASN A 366 24.03 6.12 -11.00
CA ASN A 366 23.10 7.16 -10.60
C ASN A 366 22.02 6.57 -9.71
N PHE A 367 21.62 7.32 -8.69
CA PHE A 367 20.57 6.95 -7.78
C PHE A 367 19.36 7.84 -8.00
N VAL A 368 18.20 7.22 -8.10
CA VAL A 368 16.90 7.91 -8.18
C VAL A 368 16.03 7.47 -7.03
N THR A 369 15.49 8.43 -6.32
CA THR A 369 14.60 8.19 -5.18
C THR A 369 13.13 8.26 -5.56
N ARG A 370 12.81 8.80 -6.73
CA ARG A 370 11.44 8.90 -7.24
C ARG A 370 11.45 9.03 -8.76
N VAL A 371 10.52 8.33 -9.41
CA VAL A 371 10.25 8.42 -10.84
C VAL A 371 8.79 8.79 -11.05
N GLN A 372 8.53 9.75 -11.95
CA GLN A 372 7.17 10.12 -12.33
C GLN A 372 6.56 9.05 -13.23
N PRO A 373 5.26 8.72 -13.09
CA PRO A 373 4.53 7.87 -14.04
C PRO A 373 4.57 8.48 -15.44
N SER A 374 4.68 7.64 -16.46
CA SER A 374 4.77 8.09 -17.85
C SER A 374 3.60 7.61 -18.71
N SER A 375 3.00 6.48 -18.37
CA SER A 375 2.00 5.83 -19.22
C SER A 375 1.03 4.96 -18.43
N VAL A 376 -0.18 4.84 -18.95
CA VAL A 376 -1.08 3.74 -18.58
C VAL A 376 -0.55 2.46 -19.22
N ILE A 377 -0.35 1.41 -18.43
CA ILE A 377 0.24 0.14 -18.85
C ILE A 377 -0.76 -1.01 -18.96
N GLY A 378 -1.95 -0.88 -18.39
CA GLY A 378 -3.00 -1.91 -18.48
C GLY A 378 -3.97 -1.91 -17.31
N ASP A 379 -4.65 -3.02 -17.14
CA ASP A 379 -5.65 -3.25 -16.11
C ASP A 379 -5.26 -4.44 -15.22
N MET A 380 -5.77 -4.48 -13.99
CA MET A 380 -5.53 -5.59 -13.05
C MET A 380 -6.83 -6.07 -12.41
N TYR A 381 -6.90 -7.38 -12.18
CA TYR A 381 -8.03 -8.01 -11.48
C TYR A 381 -7.50 -8.92 -10.37
N LEU A 382 -8.25 -8.99 -9.27
CA LEU A 382 -7.91 -9.79 -8.10
C LEU A 382 -9.17 -10.52 -7.62
N GLY A 383 -9.04 -11.81 -7.40
CA GLY A 383 -10.10 -12.64 -6.86
C GLY A 383 -9.58 -13.60 -5.80
N GLY A 384 -10.40 -13.94 -4.82
CA GLY A 384 -9.98 -14.94 -3.84
C GLY A 384 -11.07 -15.34 -2.86
N ILE A 385 -10.77 -16.42 -2.19
CA ILE A 385 -11.58 -17.02 -1.13
C ILE A 385 -10.72 -17.20 0.12
N GLY A 386 -11.22 -16.78 1.26
CA GLY A 386 -10.57 -16.96 2.55
C GLY A 386 -11.53 -17.61 3.55
N TYR A 387 -11.02 -18.59 4.28
CA TYR A 387 -11.73 -19.26 5.36
C TYR A 387 -10.91 -19.21 6.63
N ALA A 388 -11.54 -18.99 7.77
CA ALA A 388 -10.94 -19.12 9.08
C ALA A 388 -11.91 -19.83 10.05
N TYR A 389 -11.30 -20.60 10.94
CA TYR A 389 -11.97 -21.27 12.05
C TYR A 389 -11.35 -20.83 13.37
N GLU A 390 -12.18 -20.38 14.30
CA GLU A 390 -11.80 -20.02 15.67
C GLU A 390 -12.55 -20.93 16.65
N GLY A 391 -11.87 -21.93 17.18
CA GLY A 391 -12.45 -22.91 18.08
C GLY A 391 -12.48 -22.42 19.54
N ASP A 392 -13.44 -22.92 20.33
CA ASP A 392 -13.58 -22.61 21.75
C ASP A 392 -12.34 -22.93 22.59
N SER A 393 -11.52 -23.87 22.13
CA SER A 393 -10.23 -24.22 22.75
C SER A 393 -9.14 -23.15 22.57
N GLY A 394 -9.41 -22.11 21.78
CA GLY A 394 -8.41 -21.11 21.35
C GLY A 394 -7.57 -21.55 20.15
N PHE A 395 -7.87 -22.70 19.55
CA PHE A 395 -7.28 -23.10 18.27
C PHE A 395 -7.82 -22.21 17.15
N VAL A 396 -6.93 -21.71 16.29
CA VAL A 396 -7.28 -21.00 15.07
C VAL A 396 -6.64 -21.71 13.88
N GLY A 397 -7.40 -21.89 12.81
CA GLY A 397 -6.89 -22.36 11.53
C GLY A 397 -7.45 -21.50 10.40
N PHE A 398 -6.63 -21.15 9.42
CA PHE A 398 -7.09 -20.39 8.26
C PHE A 398 -6.42 -20.82 6.95
N ALA A 399 -7.13 -20.60 5.85
CA ALA A 399 -6.62 -20.77 4.50
C ALA A 399 -7.21 -19.68 3.60
N SER A 400 -6.39 -19.13 2.72
CA SER A 400 -6.79 -18.17 1.70
C SER A 400 -6.14 -18.54 0.37
N LEU A 401 -6.95 -18.60 -0.69
CA LEU A 401 -6.50 -18.77 -2.07
C LEU A 401 -6.77 -17.49 -2.83
N GLY A 402 -5.80 -17.04 -3.59
CA GLY A 402 -5.84 -15.82 -4.38
C GLY A 402 -5.54 -16.08 -5.85
N TRP A 403 -6.16 -15.28 -6.69
CA TRP A 403 -5.90 -15.16 -8.12
C TRP A 403 -5.73 -13.70 -8.49
N THR A 404 -4.75 -13.41 -9.32
CA THR A 404 -4.55 -12.09 -9.92
C THR A 404 -4.44 -12.24 -11.43
N ARG A 405 -4.92 -11.25 -12.17
CA ARG A 405 -4.77 -11.17 -13.62
C ARG A 405 -4.34 -9.78 -13.98
N THR A 406 -3.34 -9.69 -14.84
CA THR A 406 -2.89 -8.44 -15.46
C THR A 406 -3.24 -8.48 -16.94
N GLU A 407 -3.82 -7.39 -17.45
CA GLU A 407 -4.17 -7.23 -18.87
C GLU A 407 -3.38 -6.05 -19.41
N SER A 408 -2.33 -6.34 -20.19
CA SER A 408 -1.46 -5.33 -20.78
C SER A 408 -2.19 -4.60 -21.90
N ASN A 409 -2.02 -3.27 -21.98
CA ASN A 409 -2.47 -2.47 -23.12
C ASN A 409 -1.42 -2.31 -24.22
N GLY A 410 -0.25 -2.95 -24.08
CA GLY A 410 0.86 -2.89 -25.03
C GLY A 410 1.78 -1.69 -24.86
N ASN A 411 1.51 -0.75 -23.96
CA ASN A 411 2.42 0.36 -23.68
C ASN A 411 3.62 -0.13 -22.86
N ALA A 412 4.81 0.24 -23.31
CA ALA A 412 6.04 -0.13 -22.62
C ALA A 412 6.28 0.67 -21.33
N GLY A 413 5.75 1.89 -21.24
CA GLY A 413 6.12 2.78 -20.15
C GLY A 413 7.64 2.94 -20.06
N LEU A 414 8.15 3.08 -18.84
CA LEU A 414 9.59 3.17 -18.58
C LEU A 414 10.28 1.81 -18.44
N PHE A 415 9.54 0.77 -18.08
CA PHE A 415 10.10 -0.51 -17.64
C PHE A 415 9.62 -1.71 -18.47
N GLY A 416 9.08 -1.50 -19.66
CA GLY A 416 8.60 -2.56 -20.54
C GLY A 416 7.08 -2.79 -20.52
N GLY A 417 6.37 -2.12 -19.63
CA GLY A 417 4.92 -2.24 -19.49
C GLY A 417 4.51 -3.27 -18.44
N MET A 418 3.30 -3.76 -18.57
CA MET A 418 2.73 -4.65 -17.58
C MET A 418 3.20 -6.09 -17.81
N LEU A 419 4.02 -6.59 -16.89
CA LEU A 419 4.61 -7.93 -16.89
C LEU A 419 5.29 -8.31 -18.23
N ALA A 420 5.99 -7.36 -18.82
CA ALA A 420 6.73 -7.53 -20.06
C ALA A 420 8.16 -6.99 -19.92
N ASP A 421 9.11 -7.53 -20.70
CA ASP A 421 10.46 -7.01 -20.73
C ASP A 421 10.52 -5.66 -21.46
N ALA A 422 11.34 -4.74 -20.94
CA ALA A 422 11.68 -3.53 -21.66
C ALA A 422 12.60 -3.86 -22.83
N ARG A 423 12.13 -3.58 -24.06
CA ARG A 423 12.92 -3.63 -25.29
C ARG A 423 13.19 -2.20 -25.74
N PHE A 424 14.39 -1.93 -26.19
CA PHE A 424 14.80 -0.59 -26.60
C PHE A 424 15.13 -0.55 -28.09
N GLU A 425 14.59 0.47 -28.77
CA GLU A 425 14.86 0.77 -30.17
C GLU A 425 15.61 2.08 -30.29
N ALA A 426 16.45 2.21 -31.32
CA ALA A 426 17.19 3.43 -31.56
C ALA A 426 16.30 4.52 -32.16
N ALA A 427 16.28 5.70 -31.57
CA ALA A 427 15.64 6.89 -32.13
C ALA A 427 16.55 8.11 -31.98
N LEU A 428 16.38 9.12 -32.82
CA LEU A 428 17.00 10.41 -32.61
C LEU A 428 16.24 11.22 -31.58
N ASN A 429 16.95 12.00 -30.75
CA ASN A 429 16.33 13.01 -29.91
C ASN A 429 15.62 14.08 -30.78
N ALA A 430 14.82 14.94 -30.15
CA ALA A 430 14.04 15.96 -30.85
C ALA A 430 14.87 16.90 -31.73
N ASP A 431 16.14 17.14 -31.37
CA ASP A 431 17.05 18.00 -32.09
C ASP A 431 17.85 17.25 -33.16
N GLY A 432 17.71 15.93 -33.28
CA GLY A 432 18.41 15.08 -34.26
C GLY A 432 19.92 14.98 -34.04
N THR A 433 20.40 15.25 -32.82
CA THR A 433 21.85 15.32 -32.52
C THR A 433 22.39 14.10 -31.81
N GLU A 434 21.51 13.31 -31.14
CA GLU A 434 21.91 12.15 -30.36
C GLU A 434 20.98 10.96 -30.62
N ILE A 435 21.53 9.75 -30.51
CA ILE A 435 20.77 8.52 -30.58
C ILE A 435 20.35 8.17 -29.14
N LEU A 436 19.04 8.09 -28.93
CA LEU A 436 18.44 7.63 -27.72
C LEU A 436 17.94 6.18 -27.90
N MET A 437 17.96 5.41 -26.82
CA MET A 437 17.28 4.12 -26.77
C MET A 437 15.90 4.34 -26.17
N VAL A 438 14.87 4.20 -27.00
CA VAL A 438 13.47 4.43 -26.63
C VAL A 438 12.85 3.10 -26.22
N PRO A 439 12.24 3.01 -25.04
CA PRO A 439 11.55 1.79 -24.63
C PRO A 439 10.35 1.53 -25.53
N VAL A 440 10.22 0.29 -25.98
CA VAL A 440 9.05 -0.21 -26.73
C VAL A 440 8.47 -1.42 -26.04
N ALA A 441 7.18 -1.67 -26.22
CA ALA A 441 6.55 -2.86 -25.69
C ALA A 441 7.20 -4.12 -26.24
N ALA A 442 7.45 -5.11 -25.38
CA ALA A 442 7.83 -6.43 -25.83
C ALA A 442 6.72 -7.04 -26.69
N GLN A 443 7.09 -7.87 -27.68
CA GLN A 443 6.11 -8.52 -28.55
C GLN A 443 5.16 -9.46 -27.80
N ASP A 444 5.57 -9.91 -26.60
CA ASP A 444 4.84 -10.85 -25.74
C ASP A 444 4.12 -10.16 -24.56
N ALA A 445 3.83 -8.84 -24.67
CA ALA A 445 2.99 -8.15 -23.69
C ALA A 445 1.57 -8.71 -23.73
N GLY A 446 1.37 -9.83 -23.04
CA GLY A 446 0.11 -10.57 -22.97
C GLY A 446 -0.56 -10.44 -21.61
N ASP A 447 -1.71 -11.08 -21.50
CA ASP A 447 -2.42 -11.22 -20.22
C ASP A 447 -1.76 -12.33 -19.38
N HIS A 448 -1.60 -12.10 -18.09
CA HIS A 448 -0.97 -13.06 -17.20
C HIS A 448 -1.83 -13.34 -15.97
N ASP A 449 -1.93 -14.62 -15.61
CA ASP A 449 -2.61 -15.07 -14.40
C ASP A 449 -1.61 -15.46 -13.32
N GLY A 450 -1.78 -14.91 -12.13
CA GLY A 450 -1.01 -15.22 -10.94
C GLY A 450 -1.87 -15.91 -9.87
N TYR A 451 -1.26 -16.76 -9.08
CA TYR A 451 -1.93 -17.52 -8.03
C TYR A 451 -1.16 -17.41 -6.72
N GLY A 452 -1.89 -17.26 -5.61
CA GLY A 452 -1.32 -17.25 -4.28
C GLY A 452 -2.09 -18.14 -3.30
N ALA A 453 -1.36 -18.66 -2.33
CA ALA A 453 -1.93 -19.43 -1.23
C ALA A 453 -1.35 -18.96 0.10
N TYR A 454 -2.20 -18.70 1.08
CA TYR A 454 -1.79 -18.30 2.42
C TYR A 454 -2.55 -19.12 3.45
N VAL A 455 -1.83 -19.90 4.24
CA VAL A 455 -2.39 -20.79 5.25
C VAL A 455 -1.70 -20.58 6.59
N GLY A 456 -2.40 -20.86 7.67
CA GLY A 456 -1.80 -20.77 9.00
C GLY A 456 -2.65 -21.41 10.08
N ILE A 457 -1.98 -21.67 11.20
CA ILE A 457 -2.59 -22.19 12.43
C ILE A 457 -2.06 -21.42 13.63
N GLN A 458 -2.89 -21.26 14.65
CA GLN A 458 -2.48 -20.88 15.99
C GLN A 458 -2.99 -21.92 16.99
N ILE A 459 -2.12 -22.36 17.87
CA ILE A 459 -2.43 -23.28 18.96
C ILE A 459 -2.17 -22.63 20.30
N PRO A 460 -3.06 -22.80 21.29
CA PRO A 460 -2.82 -22.35 22.65
C PRO A 460 -1.52 -22.97 23.20
N ALA A 461 -0.76 -22.14 23.90
CA ALA A 461 0.51 -22.50 24.52
C ALA A 461 0.63 -21.85 25.89
N PRO A 462 1.53 -22.29 26.77
CA PRO A 462 1.65 -21.72 28.10
C PRO A 462 1.86 -20.20 28.09
N GLY A 463 0.92 -19.45 28.67
CA GLY A 463 0.98 -17.99 28.73
C GLY A 463 0.68 -17.28 27.40
N GLY A 464 0.13 -17.99 26.40
CA GLY A 464 -0.19 -17.37 25.11
C GLY A 464 -0.47 -18.37 24.00
N LYS A 465 0.13 -18.19 22.83
CA LYS A 465 -0.14 -19.01 21.66
C LYS A 465 1.10 -19.15 20.76
N PHE A 466 1.20 -20.28 20.10
CA PHE A 466 2.18 -20.56 19.06
C PHE A 466 1.49 -20.54 17.69
N GLY A 467 2.12 -19.94 16.69
CA GLY A 467 1.59 -19.88 15.34
C GLY A 467 2.60 -20.32 14.29
N LEU A 468 2.07 -20.94 13.23
CA LEU A 468 2.79 -21.29 12.01
C LEU A 468 1.99 -20.76 10.82
N GLU A 469 2.69 -20.14 9.88
CA GLU A 469 2.09 -19.61 8.65
C GLU A 469 2.97 -19.93 7.46
N TYR A 470 2.34 -20.13 6.32
CA TYR A 470 3.01 -20.34 5.05
C TYR A 470 2.28 -19.58 3.95
N ASN A 471 3.05 -18.90 3.10
CA ASN A 471 2.57 -18.19 1.93
C ASN A 471 3.34 -18.66 0.68
N TYR A 472 2.62 -18.79 -0.41
CA TYR A 472 3.15 -19.06 -1.73
C TYR A 472 2.57 -18.08 -2.75
N GLY A 473 3.41 -17.59 -3.64
CA GLY A 473 3.01 -16.80 -4.81
C GLY A 473 3.69 -17.32 -6.07
N SER A 474 2.90 -17.52 -7.12
CA SER A 474 3.40 -17.94 -8.43
C SER A 474 4.14 -16.81 -9.15
N GLU A 475 4.70 -17.10 -10.34
CA GLU A 475 5.46 -16.19 -11.19
C GLU A 475 4.78 -14.80 -11.39
N TYR A 476 3.49 -14.79 -11.72
CA TYR A 476 2.72 -13.55 -11.99
C TYR A 476 1.85 -13.11 -10.81
N TRP A 477 2.10 -13.62 -9.62
CA TRP A 477 1.36 -13.23 -8.42
C TRP A 477 1.57 -11.74 -8.10
N THR A 478 0.48 -10.95 -8.12
CA THR A 478 0.56 -9.48 -8.02
C THR A 478 -0.59 -8.91 -7.15
N PRO A 479 -0.65 -9.24 -5.85
CA PRO A 479 -1.66 -8.71 -4.94
C PRO A 479 -1.37 -7.27 -4.54
N PHE A 480 -2.39 -6.53 -4.08
CA PHE A 480 -2.23 -5.18 -3.54
C PHE A 480 -1.95 -5.22 -2.04
N THR A 481 -0.74 -5.65 -1.65
CA THR A 481 -0.39 -5.87 -0.24
C THR A 481 0.77 -5.00 0.26
N GLN A 482 0.96 -3.83 -0.34
CA GLN A 482 2.08 -2.92 -0.08
C GLN A 482 2.11 -2.34 1.34
N ALA A 483 0.96 -2.30 2.03
CA ALA A 483 0.89 -1.81 3.41
C ALA A 483 1.27 -2.85 4.47
N GLN A 484 1.83 -3.99 4.08
CA GLN A 484 2.33 -4.97 5.02
C GLN A 484 3.56 -4.45 5.76
N ASP A 485 3.64 -4.79 7.03
CA ASP A 485 4.53 -4.23 8.03
C ASP A 485 5.81 -5.08 8.24
N ASP A 486 6.32 -5.66 7.17
CA ASP A 486 7.56 -6.45 7.18
C ASP A 486 8.69 -5.64 6.55
N PRO A 487 9.85 -5.45 7.22
CA PRO A 487 10.96 -4.66 6.68
C PRO A 487 11.56 -5.24 5.40
N ILE A 488 11.56 -6.56 5.23
CA ILE A 488 12.02 -7.24 4.02
C ILE A 488 11.11 -6.93 2.83
N GLY A 489 9.82 -6.76 3.07
CA GLY A 489 8.78 -6.55 2.07
C GLY A 489 7.53 -7.35 2.41
N SER A 490 6.49 -7.19 1.61
CA SER A 490 5.24 -7.93 1.85
C SER A 490 5.43 -9.42 1.62
N LYS A 491 5.38 -10.23 2.70
CA LYS A 491 5.41 -11.70 2.57
C LYS A 491 4.27 -12.23 1.68
N LEU A 492 3.12 -11.52 1.67
CA LEU A 492 1.94 -11.93 0.91
C LEU A 492 2.07 -11.64 -0.59
N ALA A 493 3.01 -10.76 -0.99
CA ALA A 493 3.30 -10.45 -2.39
C ALA A 493 4.49 -11.24 -2.95
N THR A 494 5.18 -12.02 -2.12
CA THR A 494 6.37 -12.78 -2.53
C THR A 494 6.03 -13.75 -3.65
N ARG A 495 6.83 -13.73 -4.72
CA ARG A 495 6.83 -14.71 -5.80
C ARG A 495 7.81 -15.83 -5.44
N GLY A 496 7.31 -16.90 -4.87
CA GLY A 496 8.05 -17.95 -4.21
C GLY A 496 7.41 -18.30 -2.88
N HIS A 497 8.21 -18.66 -1.90
CA HIS A 497 7.76 -19.26 -0.64
C HIS A 497 8.11 -18.38 0.56
N VAL A 498 7.20 -18.29 1.54
CA VAL A 498 7.50 -17.66 2.83
C VAL A 498 6.94 -18.50 3.95
N GLY A 499 7.81 -18.90 4.88
CA GLY A 499 7.42 -19.53 6.14
C GLY A 499 7.54 -18.54 7.31
N GLU A 500 6.60 -18.55 8.24
CA GLU A 500 6.68 -17.82 9.49
C GLU A 500 6.32 -18.74 10.65
N ALA A 501 7.16 -18.74 11.69
CA ALA A 501 6.86 -19.34 12.98
C ALA A 501 6.93 -18.27 14.06
N TYR A 502 5.96 -18.26 14.99
CA TYR A 502 5.96 -17.26 16.05
C TYR A 502 5.35 -17.78 17.35
N TYR A 503 5.78 -17.15 18.43
CA TYR A 503 5.22 -17.35 19.76
C TYR A 503 4.79 -16.01 20.33
N ILE A 504 3.52 -15.92 20.74
CA ILE A 504 2.94 -14.75 21.40
C ILE A 504 2.77 -15.10 22.87
N PHE A 505 3.41 -14.33 23.75
CA PHE A 505 3.31 -14.43 25.20
C PHE A 505 2.54 -13.23 25.74
N ASP A 506 1.37 -13.47 26.33
CA ASP A 506 0.51 -12.45 26.91
C ASP A 506 0.98 -12.12 28.34
N ILE A 507 1.56 -10.93 28.51
CA ILE A 507 1.98 -10.41 29.84
C ILE A 507 0.71 -10.05 30.66
N ASN A 508 -0.22 -9.40 30.01
CA ASN A 508 -1.54 -9.03 30.51
C ASN A 508 -2.48 -8.72 29.33
N PRO A 509 -3.78 -8.45 29.55
CA PRO A 509 -4.73 -8.21 28.44
C PRO A 509 -4.37 -7.05 27.49
N LYS A 510 -3.44 -6.16 27.89
CA LYS A 510 -3.03 -4.98 27.12
C LYS A 510 -1.58 -5.04 26.62
N MET A 511 -0.80 -6.04 27.05
CA MET A 511 0.60 -6.15 26.70
C MET A 511 0.97 -7.57 26.31
N HIS A 512 1.71 -7.73 25.24
CA HIS A 512 2.27 -9.02 24.83
C HIS A 512 3.68 -8.87 24.25
N ILE A 513 4.44 -9.95 24.32
CA ILE A 513 5.68 -10.13 23.58
C ILE A 513 5.42 -11.14 22.46
N LYS A 514 5.93 -10.87 21.27
CA LYS A 514 5.96 -11.84 20.16
C LYS A 514 7.42 -12.08 19.76
N LEU A 515 7.80 -13.35 19.69
CA LEU A 515 9.03 -13.79 19.04
C LEU A 515 8.63 -14.41 17.70
N SER A 516 9.30 -14.05 16.63
CA SER A 516 8.96 -14.51 15.29
C SER A 516 10.20 -14.75 14.44
N GLY A 517 10.15 -15.76 13.59
CA GLY A 517 11.12 -16.01 12.53
C GLY A 517 10.39 -16.13 11.20
N LEU A 518 10.84 -15.37 10.21
CA LEU A 518 10.37 -15.44 8.83
C LEU A 518 11.51 -15.89 7.93
N TYR A 519 11.20 -16.75 6.97
CA TYR A 519 12.13 -17.18 5.93
C TYR A 519 11.46 -17.01 4.57
N TYR A 520 12.15 -16.31 3.67
CA TYR A 520 11.73 -16.01 2.31
C TYR A 520 12.62 -16.76 1.34
N ASP A 521 12.02 -17.43 0.36
CA ASP A 521 12.68 -18.11 -0.74
C ASP A 521 12.04 -17.57 -2.03
N TYR A 522 12.79 -16.77 -2.78
CA TYR A 522 12.30 -16.06 -3.95
C TYR A 522 12.57 -16.86 -5.21
N GLU A 523 11.52 -17.33 -5.86
CA GLU A 523 11.64 -18.02 -7.16
C GLU A 523 11.73 -17.06 -8.33
N TYR A 524 11.03 -15.88 -8.23
CA TYR A 524 10.95 -14.91 -9.31
C TYR A 524 11.17 -13.49 -8.80
N SER A 525 11.73 -12.66 -9.69
CA SER A 525 11.94 -11.24 -9.46
C SER A 525 10.63 -10.45 -9.41
N GLY A 526 10.69 -9.20 -8.92
CA GLY A 526 9.60 -8.24 -8.99
C GLY A 526 8.38 -8.57 -8.15
N SER A 527 8.54 -9.23 -6.99
CA SER A 527 7.44 -9.54 -6.06
C SER A 527 6.51 -8.35 -5.84
N GLY A 528 5.20 -8.54 -6.06
CA GLY A 528 4.16 -7.52 -5.85
C GLY A 528 4.11 -6.39 -6.88
N THR A 529 4.91 -6.43 -7.95
CA THR A 529 4.86 -5.43 -9.01
C THR A 529 4.23 -5.97 -10.30
N PRO A 530 3.35 -5.18 -10.96
CA PRO A 530 2.88 -5.48 -12.29
C PRO A 530 3.82 -4.97 -13.40
N VAL A 531 4.95 -4.36 -13.06
CA VAL A 531 5.86 -3.71 -14.01
C VAL A 531 7.08 -4.58 -14.25
N GLY A 532 7.44 -4.78 -15.51
CA GLY A 532 8.55 -5.61 -15.95
C GLY A 532 8.25 -7.11 -15.88
N ALA A 533 8.89 -7.92 -16.71
CA ALA A 533 8.70 -9.36 -16.71
C ALA A 533 9.33 -10.02 -15.48
N PRO A 534 8.64 -10.96 -14.82
CA PRO A 534 9.27 -11.80 -13.82
C PRO A 534 10.39 -12.63 -14.43
N GLN A 535 11.54 -12.66 -13.79
CA GLN A 535 12.67 -13.51 -14.17
C GLN A 535 12.95 -14.48 -13.05
N LYS A 536 13.32 -15.71 -13.39
CA LYS A 536 13.75 -16.69 -12.37
C LYS A 536 15.01 -16.19 -11.66
N VAL A 537 14.97 -16.20 -10.34
CA VAL A 537 16.12 -15.77 -9.53
C VAL A 537 17.33 -16.65 -9.82
N GLU A 538 17.17 -17.97 -9.92
CA GLU A 538 18.26 -18.90 -10.26
C GLU A 538 18.95 -18.58 -11.59
N ASP A 539 18.20 -18.13 -12.62
CA ASP A 539 18.76 -17.76 -13.92
C ASP A 539 19.54 -16.44 -13.84
N ILE A 540 19.09 -15.49 -13.03
CA ILE A 540 19.83 -14.23 -12.78
C ILE A 540 21.13 -14.54 -12.02
N LEU A 541 21.07 -15.42 -11.00
CA LEU A 541 22.25 -15.87 -10.27
C LEU A 541 23.23 -16.61 -11.18
N ALA A 542 22.74 -17.45 -12.09
CA ALA A 542 23.56 -18.14 -13.08
C ALA A 542 24.15 -17.18 -14.13
N GLY A 543 23.56 -15.97 -14.31
CA GLY A 543 23.97 -15.01 -15.34
C GLY A 543 23.36 -15.29 -16.71
N THR A 544 22.30 -16.07 -16.78
CA THR A 544 21.56 -16.39 -18.01
C THR A 544 20.32 -15.51 -18.21
N ALA A 545 19.86 -14.86 -17.14
CA ALA A 545 18.82 -13.83 -17.19
C ALA A 545 19.31 -12.51 -16.58
N TYR A 546 18.58 -11.43 -16.85
CA TYR A 546 18.94 -10.09 -16.46
C TYR A 546 17.78 -9.42 -15.71
N SER A 547 18.11 -8.56 -14.74
CA SER A 547 17.15 -7.74 -14.03
C SER A 547 17.69 -6.33 -13.82
N MET A 548 16.89 -5.33 -14.11
CA MET A 548 17.26 -3.92 -13.87
C MET A 548 17.42 -3.61 -12.37
N LEU A 549 16.74 -4.37 -11.53
CA LEU A 549 16.77 -4.23 -10.08
C LEU A 549 17.49 -5.43 -9.46
N PRO A 550 18.18 -5.24 -8.33
CA PRO A 550 18.74 -6.36 -7.59
C PRO A 550 17.66 -7.38 -7.21
N VAL A 551 17.98 -8.65 -7.34
CA VAL A 551 17.15 -9.75 -6.84
C VAL A 551 17.79 -10.34 -5.60
N VAL A 552 16.98 -10.97 -4.78
CA VAL A 552 17.39 -11.67 -3.57
C VAL A 552 17.03 -13.14 -3.77
N ASP A 553 17.94 -14.04 -3.46
CA ASP A 553 17.65 -15.49 -3.48
C ASP A 553 16.83 -15.87 -2.25
N THR A 554 17.41 -15.70 -1.08
CA THR A 554 16.73 -15.95 0.19
C THR A 554 16.91 -14.79 1.16
N ALA A 555 15.93 -14.61 2.04
CA ALA A 555 16.04 -13.66 3.12
C ALA A 555 15.39 -14.22 4.40
N TYR A 556 15.87 -13.77 5.55
CA TYR A 556 15.23 -14.11 6.82
C TYR A 556 15.23 -12.96 7.79
N ASP A 557 14.19 -12.93 8.64
CA ASP A 557 14.01 -11.99 9.72
C ASP A 557 13.70 -12.74 11.02
N ILE A 558 14.57 -12.60 12.01
CA ILE A 558 14.26 -13.06 13.36
C ILE A 558 13.98 -11.81 14.19
N ASN A 559 12.78 -11.75 14.78
CA ASN A 559 12.37 -10.54 15.47
C ASN A 559 11.71 -10.78 16.82
N ALA A 560 11.87 -9.79 17.69
CA ALA A 560 11.22 -9.71 18.99
C ALA A 560 10.38 -8.43 19.06
N THR A 561 9.12 -8.56 19.38
CA THR A 561 8.14 -7.48 19.47
C THR A 561 7.66 -7.31 20.90
N LEU A 562 7.62 -6.08 21.39
CA LEU A 562 6.83 -5.68 22.55
C LEU A 562 5.69 -4.78 22.08
N ALA A 563 4.46 -5.15 22.38
CA ALA A 563 3.27 -4.39 22.00
C ALA A 563 2.39 -4.06 23.22
N LEU A 564 1.87 -2.83 23.22
CA LEU A 564 0.99 -2.29 24.24
C LEU A 564 -0.28 -1.73 23.59
N ARG A 565 -1.42 -1.88 24.28
CA ARG A 565 -2.71 -1.29 23.90
C ARG A 565 -3.25 -0.42 25.03
N PHE A 566 -3.77 0.75 24.71
CA PHE A 566 -4.32 1.71 25.69
C PHE A 566 -5.61 2.34 25.20
#